data_55fd2778652e3d59411fcb59af496d58
#
_entry.id   55fd2778652e3d59411fcb59af496d58
#
_cell.length_a   1.000
_cell.length_b   1.000
_cell.length_c   1.000
_cell.angle_alpha   90.00
_cell.angle_beta   90.00
_cell.angle_gamma   90.00
#
_symmetry.space_group_name_H-M   'P 1'
#
loop_
_entity.id
_entity.type
_entity.pdbx_description
1 polymer ?
#
loop_
_entity_poly.entity_id
_entity_poly.type
_entity_poly.pdbx_seq_one_letter_code
_entity_poly.pdbx_strand_id
1 'polypeptide(L)'
;SEDVFSEGRNFLFMWFLKAVNQITDGNFQIVLIIIAVFIELAVAIVVFKHSPSPWLSYLIWNCFGFYSFGFSALKQSFAMGFILLAFSAIMEKKPVRFIVFVAVAGFIHFPAFIFLPAYIIASRKITYKNILLYIIIAILIFTFRKDIVEFVTEFYYEEKDFVSSGRIGGRFLMLCIILIAGAFIKGVDGKKFSTVISVVAVGTVIQLFSSFDNVFT
;
A
#
# COMPACT_ATOMS: atom_id res chain seq x y z
N SER A 1 -22.80 -22.00 2.85
CA SER A 1 -23.16 -20.68 2.27
C SER A 1 -22.22 -19.55 2.73
N GLU A 2 -21.35 -19.80 3.69
CA GLU A 2 -20.37 -18.81 4.23
C GLU A 2 -19.17 -18.60 3.29
N ASP A 3 -18.78 -19.64 2.55
CA ASP A 3 -17.63 -19.57 1.63
C ASP A 3 -17.83 -18.64 0.42
N VAL A 4 -19.05 -18.38 0.01
CA VAL A 4 -19.35 -17.58 -1.20
C VAL A 4 -19.06 -16.10 -1.01
N PHE A 5 -19.23 -15.58 0.21
CA PHE A 5 -18.97 -14.15 0.50
C PHE A 5 -17.47 -13.84 0.66
N SER A 6 -16.68 -14.74 1.23
CA SER A 6 -15.24 -14.61 1.31
C SER A 6 -14.58 -14.78 -0.08
N GLU A 7 -15.09 -15.66 -0.92
CA GLU A 7 -14.68 -15.80 -2.33
C GLU A 7 -14.96 -14.53 -3.14
N GLY A 8 -16.08 -13.84 -2.91
CA GLY A 8 -16.45 -12.64 -3.67
C GLY A 8 -15.51 -11.45 -3.48
N ARG A 9 -14.87 -11.29 -2.31
CA ARG A 9 -14.03 -10.14 -1.99
C ARG A 9 -12.60 -10.18 -2.55
N ASN A 10 -12.10 -11.38 -2.84
CA ASN A 10 -10.74 -11.58 -3.37
C ASN A 10 -10.77 -12.44 -4.64
N PHE A 11 -11.83 -12.30 -5.43
CA PHE A 11 -12.11 -13.19 -6.54
C PHE A 11 -10.98 -13.25 -7.57
N LEU A 12 -10.29 -12.13 -7.86
CA LEU A 12 -9.18 -12.12 -8.80
C LEU A 12 -7.99 -12.96 -8.32
N PHE A 13 -7.69 -12.94 -7.01
CA PHE A 13 -6.65 -13.79 -6.48
C PHE A 13 -7.01 -15.27 -6.57
N MET A 14 -8.26 -15.63 -6.26
CA MET A 14 -8.74 -17.00 -6.36
C MET A 14 -8.75 -17.48 -7.82
N TRP A 15 -9.19 -16.63 -8.75
CA TRP A 15 -9.11 -16.95 -10.17
C TRP A 15 -7.68 -17.13 -10.66
N PHE A 16 -6.77 -16.27 -10.22
CA PHE A 16 -5.34 -16.42 -10.51
C PHE A 16 -4.80 -17.76 -10.01
N LEU A 17 -5.09 -18.13 -8.75
CA LEU A 17 -4.66 -19.41 -8.19
C LEU A 17 -5.26 -20.59 -8.96
N LYS A 18 -6.55 -20.56 -9.28
CA LYS A 18 -7.21 -21.61 -10.08
C LYS A 18 -6.56 -21.75 -11.46
N ALA A 19 -6.30 -20.64 -12.14
CA ALA A 19 -5.68 -20.66 -13.47
C ALA A 19 -4.25 -21.24 -13.42
N VAL A 20 -3.42 -20.80 -12.46
CA VAL A 20 -2.06 -21.34 -12.32
C VAL A 20 -2.10 -22.82 -11.96
N ASN A 21 -2.99 -23.23 -11.03
CA ASN A 21 -3.12 -24.61 -10.59
C ASN A 21 -3.50 -25.55 -11.76
N GLN A 22 -4.38 -25.13 -12.65
CA GLN A 22 -4.77 -25.91 -13.84
C GLN A 22 -3.63 -26.11 -14.84
N ILE A 23 -2.71 -25.14 -14.94
CA ILE A 23 -1.58 -25.20 -15.88
C ILE A 23 -0.39 -25.96 -15.31
N THR A 24 -0.27 -26.00 -13.98
CA THR A 24 0.95 -26.47 -13.29
C THR A 24 0.74 -27.74 -12.47
N ASP A 25 -0.39 -28.42 -12.65
CA ASP A 25 -0.74 -29.64 -11.90
C ASP A 25 -0.59 -29.47 -10.38
N GLY A 26 -0.92 -28.28 -9.86
CA GLY A 26 -0.87 -28.00 -8.42
C GLY A 26 0.49 -27.58 -7.87
N ASN A 27 1.46 -27.27 -8.71
CA ASN A 27 2.77 -26.84 -8.24
C ASN A 27 2.75 -25.41 -7.68
N PHE A 28 2.63 -25.30 -6.34
CA PHE A 28 2.56 -24.02 -5.65
C PHE A 28 3.83 -23.15 -5.79
N GLN A 29 5.00 -23.74 -6.05
CA GLN A 29 6.23 -22.98 -6.27
C GLN A 29 6.13 -22.06 -7.47
N ILE A 30 5.38 -22.44 -8.50
CA ILE A 30 5.17 -21.62 -9.69
C ILE A 30 4.34 -20.37 -9.34
N VAL A 31 3.36 -20.49 -8.46
CA VAL A 31 2.60 -19.33 -7.93
C VAL A 31 3.55 -18.34 -7.27
N LEU A 32 4.46 -18.82 -6.41
CA LEU A 32 5.45 -17.99 -5.73
C LEU A 32 6.37 -17.27 -6.71
N ILE A 33 6.87 -17.99 -7.72
CA ILE A 33 7.75 -17.43 -8.75
C ILE A 33 7.02 -16.34 -9.54
N ILE A 34 5.78 -16.59 -9.99
CA ILE A 34 5.02 -15.61 -10.76
C ILE A 34 4.79 -14.33 -9.96
N ILE A 35 4.39 -14.45 -8.69
CA ILE A 35 4.15 -13.29 -7.82
C ILE A 35 5.47 -12.56 -7.56
N ALA A 36 6.56 -13.26 -7.26
CA ALA A 36 7.87 -12.65 -7.01
C ALA A 36 8.37 -11.90 -8.25
N VAL A 37 8.33 -12.52 -9.42
CA VAL A 37 8.74 -11.88 -10.69
C VAL A 37 7.88 -10.65 -10.98
N PHE A 38 6.57 -10.75 -10.79
CA PHE A 38 5.67 -9.61 -10.99
C PHE A 38 6.00 -8.43 -10.08
N ILE A 39 6.24 -8.67 -8.78
CA ILE A 39 6.58 -7.62 -7.82
C ILE A 39 7.91 -6.96 -8.22
N GLU A 40 8.93 -7.75 -8.51
CA GLU A 40 10.24 -7.23 -8.91
C GLU A 40 10.16 -6.43 -10.22
N LEU A 41 9.34 -6.85 -11.19
CA LEU A 41 9.08 -6.07 -12.40
C LEU A 41 8.37 -4.75 -12.09
N ALA A 42 7.38 -4.76 -11.20
CA ALA A 42 6.70 -3.53 -10.78
C ALA A 42 7.66 -2.56 -10.08
N VAL A 43 8.52 -3.07 -9.18
CA VAL A 43 9.59 -2.28 -8.56
C VAL A 43 10.56 -1.74 -9.60
N ALA A 44 10.99 -2.58 -10.54
CA ALA A 44 11.88 -2.16 -11.63
C ALA A 44 11.28 -1.00 -12.42
N ILE A 45 10.03 -1.13 -12.87
CA ILE A 45 9.34 -0.08 -13.63
C ILE A 45 9.31 1.24 -12.84
N VAL A 46 8.95 1.20 -11.55
CA VAL A 46 8.87 2.40 -10.71
C VAL A 46 10.25 3.01 -10.50
N VAL A 47 11.24 2.18 -10.15
CA VAL A 47 12.59 2.62 -9.83
C VAL A 47 13.28 3.21 -11.05
N PHE A 48 13.32 2.50 -12.17
CA PHE A 48 13.99 3.00 -13.38
C PHE A 48 13.32 4.22 -13.99
N LYS A 49 12.01 4.37 -13.78
CA LYS A 49 11.25 5.48 -14.35
C LYS A 49 11.27 6.74 -13.48
N HIS A 50 11.32 6.59 -12.17
CA HIS A 50 11.08 7.71 -11.25
C HIS A 50 12.25 8.00 -10.32
N SER A 51 13.17 7.06 -10.07
CA SER A 51 14.30 7.26 -9.19
C SER A 51 15.49 7.92 -9.91
N PRO A 52 16.11 8.93 -9.30
CA PRO A 52 17.36 9.50 -9.80
C PRO A 52 18.56 8.55 -9.61
N SER A 53 18.45 7.58 -8.72
CA SER A 53 19.52 6.61 -8.42
C SER A 53 18.92 5.20 -8.26
N PRO A 54 18.70 4.47 -9.37
CA PRO A 54 18.06 3.16 -9.36
C PRO A 54 18.75 2.13 -8.48
N TRP A 55 20.09 2.06 -8.52
CA TRP A 55 20.84 1.12 -7.71
C TRP A 55 20.65 1.33 -6.20
N LEU A 56 20.60 2.59 -5.75
CA LEU A 56 20.37 2.93 -4.35
C LEU A 56 18.93 2.56 -3.93
N SER A 57 17.96 2.79 -4.79
CA SER A 57 16.56 2.39 -4.55
C SER A 57 16.42 0.88 -4.39
N TYR A 58 17.12 0.09 -5.22
CA TYR A 58 17.12 -1.36 -5.08
C TYR A 58 17.85 -1.82 -3.82
N LEU A 59 18.97 -1.16 -3.46
CA LEU A 59 19.66 -1.45 -2.21
C LEU A 59 18.72 -1.22 -1.00
N ILE A 60 18.03 -0.08 -0.98
CA ILE A 60 17.04 0.24 0.06
C ILE A 60 15.91 -0.80 0.07
N TRP A 61 15.34 -1.16 -1.08
CA TRP A 61 14.30 -2.17 -1.21
C TRP A 61 14.68 -3.49 -0.54
N ASN A 62 15.91 -3.96 -0.80
CA ASN A 62 16.40 -5.20 -0.21
C ASN A 62 16.75 -5.06 1.29
N CYS A 63 17.48 -4.00 1.67
CA CYS A 63 17.95 -3.79 3.05
C CYS A 63 16.80 -3.59 4.05
N PHE A 64 15.68 -3.00 3.63
CA PHE A 64 14.50 -2.83 4.49
C PHE A 64 13.58 -4.05 4.52
N GLY A 65 13.98 -5.16 3.88
CA GLY A 65 13.25 -6.41 3.95
C GLY A 65 11.93 -6.42 3.16
N PHE A 66 11.70 -5.45 2.27
CA PHE A 66 10.51 -5.44 1.43
C PHE A 66 10.42 -6.67 0.52
N TYR A 67 11.55 -7.14 0.02
CA TYR A 67 11.65 -8.38 -0.74
C TYR A 67 11.15 -9.58 0.08
N SER A 68 11.64 -9.74 1.31
CA SER A 68 11.27 -10.85 2.18
C SER A 68 9.80 -10.82 2.60
N PHE A 69 9.22 -9.63 2.76
CA PHE A 69 7.80 -9.46 3.06
C PHE A 69 6.90 -10.05 1.95
N GLY A 70 7.37 -10.01 0.70
CA GLY A 70 6.67 -10.58 -0.45
C GLY A 70 6.29 -12.05 -0.30
N PHE A 71 7.07 -12.82 0.45
CA PHE A 71 6.85 -14.25 0.66
C PHE A 71 5.94 -14.57 1.84
N SER A 72 5.76 -13.65 2.79
CA SER A 72 4.95 -13.89 3.99
C SER A 72 3.46 -13.59 3.81
N ALA A 73 3.08 -12.74 2.86
CA ALA A 73 1.71 -12.31 2.63
C ALA A 73 1.39 -12.24 1.13
N LEU A 74 1.36 -13.38 0.45
CA LEU A 74 1.30 -13.51 -1.02
C LEU A 74 0.20 -12.67 -1.67
N LYS A 75 -1.03 -12.75 -1.16
CA LYS A 75 -2.18 -11.99 -1.67
C LYS A 75 -1.95 -10.47 -1.56
N GLN A 76 -1.49 -10.04 -0.39
CA GLN A 76 -1.19 -8.62 -0.13
C GLN A 76 -0.02 -8.15 -1.00
N SER A 77 1.02 -8.97 -1.15
CA SER A 77 2.21 -8.65 -1.95
C SER A 77 1.87 -8.56 -3.43
N PHE A 78 1.02 -9.44 -3.93
CA PHE A 78 0.54 -9.38 -5.30
C PHE A 78 -0.24 -8.08 -5.58
N ALA A 79 -1.16 -7.71 -4.67
CA ALA A 79 -1.86 -6.44 -4.75
C ALA A 79 -0.90 -5.24 -4.67
N MET A 80 0.15 -5.31 -3.83
CA MET A 80 1.16 -4.25 -3.70
C MET A 80 1.90 -3.97 -5.00
N GLY A 81 2.18 -4.99 -5.83
CA GLY A 81 2.75 -4.79 -7.17
C GLY A 81 1.88 -3.87 -8.04
N PHE A 82 0.56 -4.07 -8.03
CA PHE A 82 -0.38 -3.17 -8.75
C PHE A 82 -0.45 -1.78 -8.12
N ILE A 83 -0.36 -1.66 -6.79
CA ILE A 83 -0.30 -0.35 -6.11
C ILE A 83 0.97 0.42 -6.49
N LEU A 84 2.12 -0.26 -6.64
CA LEU A 84 3.34 0.37 -7.15
C LEU A 84 3.14 0.91 -8.58
N LEU A 85 2.48 0.16 -9.46
CA LEU A 85 2.13 0.63 -10.80
C LEU A 85 1.11 1.79 -10.76
N ALA A 86 0.16 1.76 -9.83
CA ALA A 86 -0.76 2.87 -9.58
C ALA A 86 -0.01 4.12 -9.12
N PHE A 87 0.98 3.99 -8.24
CA PHE A 87 1.86 5.10 -7.85
C PHE A 87 2.61 5.68 -9.05
N SER A 88 3.14 4.85 -9.95
CA SER A 88 3.74 5.32 -11.20
C SER A 88 2.73 6.11 -12.05
N ALA A 89 1.47 5.68 -12.11
CA ALA A 89 0.42 6.39 -12.84
C ALA A 89 0.09 7.76 -12.19
N ILE A 90 0.18 7.91 -10.87
CA ILE A 90 0.09 9.21 -10.19
C ILE A 90 1.21 10.14 -10.67
N MET A 91 2.45 9.65 -10.66
CA MET A 91 3.63 10.42 -11.10
C MET A 91 3.51 10.88 -12.56
N GLU A 92 2.87 10.06 -13.40
CA GLU A 92 2.61 10.36 -14.82
C GLU A 92 1.33 11.18 -15.05
N LYS A 93 0.52 11.45 -14.01
CA LYS A 93 -0.78 12.12 -14.07
C LYS A 93 -1.79 11.40 -14.99
N LYS A 94 -1.82 10.09 -14.91
CA LYS A 94 -2.72 9.23 -15.71
C LYS A 94 -3.84 8.66 -14.83
N PRO A 95 -4.95 9.40 -14.61
CA PRO A 95 -6.00 8.99 -13.66
C PRO A 95 -6.65 7.65 -14.03
N VAL A 96 -6.89 7.40 -15.30
CA VAL A 96 -7.52 6.15 -15.75
C VAL A 96 -6.65 4.94 -15.41
N ARG A 97 -5.34 5.02 -15.68
CA ARG A 97 -4.39 3.94 -15.32
C ARG A 97 -4.33 3.73 -13.82
N PHE A 98 -4.34 4.82 -13.06
CA PHE A 98 -4.38 4.75 -11.60
C PHE A 98 -5.61 3.97 -11.11
N ILE A 99 -6.82 4.36 -11.58
CA ILE A 99 -8.06 3.70 -11.18
C ILE A 99 -8.04 2.21 -11.55
N VAL A 100 -7.59 1.87 -12.77
CA VAL A 100 -7.50 0.47 -13.22
C VAL A 100 -6.57 -0.34 -12.32
N PHE A 101 -5.37 0.17 -12.02
CA PHE A 101 -4.43 -0.57 -11.17
C PHE A 101 -4.93 -0.70 -9.73
N VAL A 102 -5.55 0.34 -9.17
CA VAL A 102 -6.12 0.25 -7.82
C VAL A 102 -7.32 -0.69 -7.78
N ALA A 103 -8.16 -0.70 -8.81
CA ALA A 103 -9.28 -1.63 -8.92
C ALA A 103 -8.79 -3.08 -8.96
N VAL A 104 -7.80 -3.38 -9.81
CA VAL A 104 -7.20 -4.72 -9.87
C VAL A 104 -6.60 -5.11 -8.52
N ALA A 105 -5.82 -4.21 -7.89
CA ALA A 105 -5.26 -4.46 -6.55
C ALA A 105 -6.35 -4.73 -5.52
N GLY A 106 -7.44 -3.95 -5.52
CA GLY A 106 -8.57 -4.09 -4.60
C GLY A 106 -9.34 -5.40 -4.78
N PHE A 107 -9.49 -5.89 -6.01
CA PHE A 107 -10.11 -7.19 -6.28
C PHE A 107 -9.18 -8.38 -5.98
N ILE A 108 -7.87 -8.16 -5.89
CA ILE A 108 -6.90 -9.14 -5.37
C ILE A 108 -6.90 -9.12 -3.84
N HIS A 109 -6.87 -7.92 -3.25
CA HIS A 109 -6.81 -7.69 -1.81
C HIS A 109 -7.57 -6.41 -1.48
N PHE A 110 -8.79 -6.55 -0.97
CA PHE A 110 -9.73 -5.46 -0.78
C PHE A 110 -9.15 -4.21 -0.05
N PRO A 111 -8.31 -4.33 1.02
CA PRO A 111 -7.70 -3.17 1.65
C PRO A 111 -6.90 -2.26 0.72
N ALA A 112 -6.51 -2.73 -0.46
CA ALA A 112 -5.81 -1.90 -1.44
C ALA A 112 -6.66 -0.71 -1.94
N PHE A 113 -8.00 -0.77 -1.82
CA PHE A 113 -8.87 0.37 -2.14
C PHE A 113 -8.61 1.61 -1.28
N ILE A 114 -7.99 1.45 -0.11
CA ILE A 114 -7.56 2.58 0.74
C ILE A 114 -6.60 3.53 0.00
N PHE A 115 -6.00 3.07 -1.10
CA PHE A 115 -5.10 3.87 -1.91
C PHE A 115 -5.83 4.83 -2.88
N LEU A 116 -7.16 4.69 -3.08
CA LEU A 116 -7.93 5.57 -3.98
C LEU A 116 -7.78 7.06 -3.68
N PRO A 117 -7.85 7.55 -2.44
CA PRO A 117 -7.66 8.96 -2.13
C PRO A 117 -6.26 9.49 -2.47
N ALA A 118 -5.26 8.61 -2.59
CA ALA A 118 -3.87 9.01 -2.83
C ALA A 118 -3.70 9.82 -4.12
N TYR A 119 -4.49 9.56 -5.16
CA TYR A 119 -4.42 10.34 -6.40
C TYR A 119 -4.82 11.80 -6.18
N ILE A 120 -5.90 12.05 -5.43
CA ILE A 120 -6.40 13.39 -5.15
C ILE A 120 -5.38 14.14 -4.28
N ILE A 121 -4.87 13.50 -3.24
CA ILE A 121 -3.90 14.07 -2.30
C ILE A 121 -2.59 14.40 -3.01
N ALA A 122 -2.04 13.46 -3.77
CA ALA A 122 -0.77 13.59 -4.47
C ALA A 122 -0.83 14.56 -5.68
N SER A 123 -2.01 14.74 -6.26
CA SER A 123 -2.21 15.68 -7.38
C SER A 123 -2.27 17.14 -6.94
N ARG A 124 -2.47 17.40 -5.66
CA ARG A 124 -2.56 18.76 -5.12
C ARG A 124 -1.19 19.30 -4.73
N LYS A 125 -1.01 20.62 -4.86
CA LYS A 125 0.19 21.29 -4.31
C LYS A 125 0.14 21.25 -2.78
N ILE A 126 1.29 21.02 -2.16
CA ILE A 126 1.43 21.16 -0.71
C ILE A 126 1.33 22.64 -0.37
N THR A 127 0.21 23.03 0.21
CA THR A 127 -0.02 24.38 0.78
C THR A 127 -0.33 24.21 2.26
N TYR A 128 -0.07 25.25 3.08
CA TYR A 128 -0.39 25.19 4.51
C TYR A 128 -1.87 24.84 4.77
N LYS A 129 -2.80 25.30 3.89
CA LYS A 129 -4.23 24.98 3.98
C LYS A 129 -4.48 23.48 3.76
N ASN A 130 -3.81 22.87 2.79
CA ASN A 130 -3.95 21.44 2.53
C ASN A 130 -3.33 20.61 3.65
N ILE A 131 -2.20 21.04 4.21
CA ILE A 131 -1.57 20.38 5.36
C ILE A 131 -2.52 20.44 6.57
N LEU A 132 -3.10 21.59 6.86
CA LEU A 132 -4.08 21.74 7.95
C LEU A 132 -5.28 20.83 7.74
N LEU A 133 -5.83 20.78 6.51
CA LEU A 133 -6.91 19.89 6.16
C LEU A 133 -6.54 18.42 6.39
N TYR A 134 -5.34 17.99 5.98
CA TYR A 134 -4.87 16.61 6.19
C TYR A 134 -4.69 16.29 7.67
N ILE A 135 -4.21 17.24 8.47
CA ILE A 135 -4.12 17.08 9.93
C ILE A 135 -5.52 16.94 10.54
N ILE A 136 -6.48 17.77 10.14
CA ILE A 136 -7.86 17.67 10.62
C ILE A 136 -8.46 16.31 10.25
N ILE A 137 -8.31 15.87 9.00
CA ILE A 137 -8.77 14.55 8.56
C ILE A 137 -8.11 13.43 9.36
N ALA A 138 -6.80 13.52 9.60
CA ALA A 138 -6.08 12.53 10.41
C ALA A 138 -6.60 12.49 11.86
N ILE A 139 -6.87 13.65 12.47
CA ILE A 139 -7.46 13.75 13.82
C ILE A 139 -8.87 13.15 13.84
N LEU A 140 -9.71 13.46 12.85
CA LEU A 140 -11.05 12.88 12.74
C LEU A 140 -11.00 11.35 12.61
N ILE A 141 -10.18 10.85 11.70
CA ILE A 141 -9.96 9.41 11.53
C ILE A 141 -9.48 8.79 12.84
N PHE A 142 -8.54 9.44 13.54
CA PHE A 142 -8.04 8.96 14.83
C PHE A 142 -9.11 8.98 15.92
N THR A 143 -9.95 9.99 15.94
CA THR A 143 -11.06 10.11 16.92
C THR A 143 -12.10 9.02 16.73
N PHE A 144 -12.50 8.77 15.48
CA PHE A 144 -13.50 7.76 15.12
C PHE A 144 -12.90 6.39 14.79
N ARG A 145 -11.64 6.16 15.17
CA ARG A 145 -10.93 4.93 14.77
C ARG A 145 -11.63 3.64 15.19
N LYS A 146 -12.22 3.61 16.40
CA LYS A 146 -12.93 2.44 16.91
C LYS A 146 -14.14 2.12 16.04
N ASP A 147 -14.97 3.11 15.75
CA ASP A 147 -16.17 2.95 14.93
C ASP A 147 -15.79 2.52 13.49
N ILE A 148 -14.68 3.08 12.96
CA ILE A 148 -14.18 2.72 11.65
C ILE A 148 -13.64 1.27 11.64
N VAL A 149 -12.88 0.88 12.67
CA VAL A 149 -12.34 -0.48 12.79
C VAL A 149 -13.49 -1.46 12.98
N GLU A 150 -14.45 -1.17 13.85
CA GLU A 150 -15.63 -2.00 14.07
C GLU A 150 -16.43 -2.18 12.77
N PHE A 151 -16.73 -1.08 12.07
CA PHE A 151 -17.39 -1.12 10.77
C PHE A 151 -16.59 -1.94 9.72
N VAL A 152 -15.28 -1.73 9.64
CA VAL A 152 -14.42 -2.47 8.72
C VAL A 152 -14.33 -3.94 9.13
N THR A 153 -14.27 -4.24 10.44
CA THR A 153 -14.18 -5.61 10.94
C THR A 153 -15.49 -6.35 10.71
N GLU A 154 -16.62 -5.72 11.03
CA GLU A 154 -17.94 -6.28 10.77
C GLU A 154 -18.17 -6.55 9.28
N PHE A 155 -17.70 -5.66 8.42
CA PHE A 155 -17.81 -5.80 6.97
C PHE A 155 -16.76 -6.73 6.36
N TYR A 156 -15.59 -6.91 7.01
CA TYR A 156 -14.40 -7.49 6.40
C TYR A 156 -13.94 -8.81 7.02
N TYR A 157 -14.12 -8.99 8.33
CA TYR A 157 -13.60 -10.14 9.06
C TYR A 157 -14.73 -10.91 9.74
N GLU A 158 -14.99 -12.12 9.24
CA GLU A 158 -15.72 -13.15 9.99
C GLU A 158 -14.83 -13.86 11.01
N GLU A 159 -13.50 -13.72 10.92
CA GLU A 159 -12.53 -14.31 11.85
C GLU A 159 -11.81 -13.25 12.69
N LYS A 160 -11.88 -13.45 14.01
CA LYS A 160 -11.36 -12.57 15.06
C LYS A 160 -9.84 -12.54 15.23
N ASP A 161 -9.05 -12.95 14.26
CA ASP A 161 -7.59 -13.10 14.40
C ASP A 161 -6.78 -11.89 13.90
N PHE A 162 -7.34 -10.69 14.02
CA PHE A 162 -6.54 -9.49 13.83
C PHE A 162 -5.75 -9.17 15.12
N VAL A 163 -4.71 -9.93 15.38
CA VAL A 163 -3.71 -9.62 16.41
C VAL A 163 -2.80 -8.53 15.87
N SER A 164 -3.22 -7.26 15.98
CA SER A 164 -2.30 -6.16 15.78
C SER A 164 -1.35 -6.11 17.00
N SER A 165 -0.07 -6.21 16.78
CA SER A 165 0.92 -6.03 17.85
C SER A 165 1.00 -4.54 18.19
N GLY A 166 0.39 -4.08 19.26
CA GLY A 166 0.31 -2.68 19.72
C GLY A 166 1.66 -2.00 20.01
N ARG A 167 2.64 -2.20 19.18
CA ARG A 167 3.94 -1.55 19.25
C ARG A 167 4.09 -0.59 18.09
N ILE A 168 4.50 0.64 18.41
CA ILE A 168 5.03 1.57 17.42
C ILE A 168 6.18 0.87 16.72
N GLY A 169 5.89 0.28 15.56
CA GLY A 169 6.85 -0.54 14.85
C GLY A 169 7.94 0.30 14.20
N GLY A 170 9.11 -0.31 13.95
CA GLY A 170 10.23 0.34 13.24
C GLY A 170 9.82 0.95 11.89
N ARG A 171 8.78 0.43 11.23
CA ARG A 171 8.22 0.99 9.99
C ARG A 171 7.66 2.40 10.18
N PHE A 172 6.94 2.66 11.26
CA PHE A 172 6.43 3.99 11.58
C PHE A 172 7.57 4.98 11.80
N LEU A 173 8.57 4.60 12.60
CA LEU A 173 9.75 5.42 12.83
C LEU A 173 10.50 5.74 11.52
N MET A 174 10.65 4.75 10.65
CA MET A 174 11.25 4.92 9.33
C MET A 174 10.47 5.93 8.47
N LEU A 175 9.15 5.85 8.42
CA LEU A 175 8.31 6.78 7.68
C LEU A 175 8.42 8.21 8.24
N CYS A 176 8.48 8.37 9.57
CA CYS A 176 8.71 9.65 10.22
C CYS A 176 10.10 10.24 9.85
N ILE A 177 11.13 9.40 9.86
CA ILE A 177 12.48 9.82 9.45
C ILE A 177 12.48 10.29 8.00
N ILE A 178 11.82 9.56 7.09
CA ILE A 178 11.71 9.94 5.67
C ILE A 178 10.98 11.29 5.52
N LEU A 179 9.89 11.51 6.26
CA LEU A 179 9.17 12.79 6.22
C LEU A 179 10.01 13.95 6.75
N ILE A 180 10.70 13.75 7.88
CA ILE A 180 11.59 14.76 8.47
C ILE A 180 12.74 15.05 7.52
N ALA A 181 13.44 14.03 7.02
CA ALA A 181 14.52 14.19 6.06
C ALA A 181 14.02 14.91 4.79
N GLY A 182 12.83 14.57 4.30
CA GLY A 182 12.20 15.24 3.18
C GLY A 182 12.01 16.74 3.40
N ALA A 183 11.67 17.16 4.62
CA ALA A 183 11.50 18.59 4.93
C ALA A 183 12.81 19.41 4.79
N PHE A 184 13.97 18.76 4.91
CA PHE A 184 15.29 19.41 4.79
C PHE A 184 15.89 19.32 3.38
N ILE A 185 15.33 18.52 2.48
CA ILE A 185 15.84 18.37 1.11
C ILE A 185 15.44 19.61 0.30
N LYS A 186 16.43 20.37 -0.16
CA LYS A 186 16.27 21.53 -1.05
C LYS A 186 16.78 21.17 -2.45
N GLY A 187 16.18 21.76 -3.49
CA GLY A 187 16.69 21.65 -4.86
C GLY A 187 16.18 20.47 -5.70
N VAL A 188 15.19 19.74 -5.21
CA VAL A 188 14.50 18.69 -6.01
C VAL A 188 13.33 19.30 -6.80
N ASP A 189 13.00 18.72 -7.97
CA ASP A 189 11.80 19.09 -8.73
C ASP A 189 10.59 19.11 -7.81
N GLY A 190 10.16 20.32 -7.41
CA GLY A 190 9.20 20.53 -6.34
C GLY A 190 7.87 19.83 -6.52
N LYS A 191 7.50 19.47 -7.76
CA LYS A 191 6.24 18.80 -8.05
C LYS A 191 6.33 17.29 -7.80
N LYS A 192 7.38 16.65 -8.29
CA LYS A 192 7.62 15.20 -8.05
C LYS A 192 7.85 14.96 -6.56
N PHE A 193 8.65 15.79 -5.95
CA PHE A 193 8.93 15.74 -4.52
C PHE A 193 7.66 15.89 -3.68
N SER A 194 6.82 16.89 -3.99
CA SER A 194 5.53 17.09 -3.33
C SER A 194 4.63 15.86 -3.43
N THR A 195 4.57 15.20 -4.60
CA THR A 195 3.78 13.98 -4.79
C THR A 195 4.28 12.84 -3.90
N VAL A 196 5.59 12.59 -3.90
CA VAL A 196 6.20 11.52 -3.08
C VAL A 196 5.95 11.75 -1.59
N ILE A 197 6.24 12.95 -1.09
CA ILE A 197 6.05 13.30 0.33
C ILE A 197 4.58 13.19 0.74
N SER A 198 3.63 13.60 -0.13
CA SER A 198 2.20 13.46 0.16
C SER A 198 1.79 11.98 0.31
N VAL A 199 2.28 11.11 -0.55
CA VAL A 199 1.99 9.66 -0.46
C VAL A 199 2.62 9.05 0.79
N VAL A 200 3.86 9.42 1.12
CA VAL A 200 4.53 8.97 2.36
C VAL A 200 3.79 9.48 3.59
N ALA A 201 3.31 10.73 3.60
CA ALA A 201 2.53 11.28 4.71
C ALA A 201 1.23 10.50 4.93
N VAL A 202 0.49 10.18 3.86
CA VAL A 202 -0.70 9.33 3.94
C VAL A 202 -0.36 7.95 4.50
N GLY A 203 0.69 7.31 4.00
CA GLY A 203 1.16 6.01 4.51
C GLY A 203 1.54 6.07 5.99
N THR A 204 2.16 7.18 6.45
CA THR A 204 2.51 7.39 7.85
C THR A 204 1.27 7.51 8.74
N VAL A 205 0.25 8.23 8.30
CA VAL A 205 -1.02 8.36 9.02
C VAL A 205 -1.72 7.00 9.13
N ILE A 206 -1.77 6.23 8.03
CA ILE A 206 -2.35 4.88 8.04
C ILE A 206 -1.57 3.95 8.98
N GLN A 207 -0.23 4.02 8.96
CA GLN A 207 0.61 3.20 9.84
C GLN A 207 0.46 3.59 11.31
N LEU A 208 0.32 4.88 11.62
CA LEU A 208 0.03 5.36 12.97
C LEU A 208 -1.29 4.77 13.47
N PHE A 209 -2.31 4.80 12.62
CA PHE A 209 -3.62 4.26 12.90
C PHE A 209 -3.55 2.78 13.28
N SER A 210 -2.87 1.96 12.47
CA SER A 210 -2.71 0.52 12.73
C SER A 210 -1.87 0.20 13.97
N SER A 211 -1.06 1.14 14.45
CA SER A 211 -0.18 0.92 15.62
C SER A 211 -0.88 1.18 16.95
N PHE A 212 -1.99 1.94 16.97
CA PHE A 212 -2.66 2.35 18.22
C PHE A 212 -3.86 1.48 18.61
N ASP A 213 -4.32 0.59 17.73
CA ASP A 213 -5.49 -0.25 18.03
C ASP A 213 -5.31 -1.22 19.21
N ASN A 214 -4.06 -1.47 19.64
CA ASN A 214 -3.75 -2.37 20.76
C ASN A 214 -3.31 -1.67 22.05
N VAL A 215 -3.32 -0.35 22.12
CA VAL A 215 -2.94 0.36 23.35
C VAL A 215 -4.13 0.47 24.32
N PHE A 216 -5.34 0.12 23.88
CA PHE A 216 -6.58 0.35 24.63
C PHE A 216 -7.44 -0.91 24.87
N THR A 217 -6.93 -2.11 24.56
CA THR A 217 -7.48 -3.39 25.02
C THR A 217 -6.62 -4.00 26.11
#